data_dd9d2a3ac63790f89658705289e794d1
#
_entry.id   dd9d2a3ac63790f89658705289e794d1
#
_cell.length_a   1.000
_cell.length_b   1.000
_cell.length_c   1.000
_cell.angle_alpha   90.00
_cell.angle_beta   90.00
_cell.angle_gamma   90.00
#
_symmetry.space_group_name_H-M   'P 1'
#
loop_
_entity.id
_entity.type
_entity.pdbx_description
1 polymer ?
#
loop_
_entity_poly.entity_id
_entity_poly.type
_entity_poly.pdbx_seq_one_letter_code
_entity_poly.pdbx_strand_id
1 'polypeptide(L)'
;LLDARKSNYLAAYSVIQNDASISWVDISTGSFYLSSVQSGKLGSELARLSPTEILLSSELAEEHRNLAEELGISVTELGSSSFDSSSAKERIKKTFDIETIDGLGSFTRAEISSMGAIIEYLRVTQKGKSPLLSRPRRELNNTYMSIDTATRKNLELTRGLSSGNKNGSLLSVIDHTLTSGGARLLEKRISAPSTILEEIEKRLACVDFMIGDESLSSNLKSELRKV
;
A
#
# COMPACT_ATOMS: atom_id res chain seq x y z
N LEU A 1 -15.37 10.04 8.19
CA LEU A 1 -15.02 10.42 6.81
C LEU A 1 -13.56 10.11 6.59
N LEU A 2 -13.24 9.41 5.50
CA LEU A 2 -11.86 9.10 5.12
C LEU A 2 -11.11 10.37 4.76
N ASP A 3 -9.85 10.48 5.22
CA ASP A 3 -8.98 11.60 4.84
C ASP A 3 -8.52 11.40 3.39
N ALA A 4 -9.00 12.24 2.47
CA ALA A 4 -8.67 12.15 1.05
C ALA A 4 -7.17 12.36 0.76
N ARG A 5 -6.43 13.00 1.66
CA ARG A 5 -4.98 13.26 1.52
C ARG A 5 -4.12 12.08 1.95
N LYS A 6 -4.70 11.05 2.58
CA LYS A 6 -4.01 9.83 2.99
C LYS A 6 -4.41 8.65 2.09
N SER A 7 -3.49 7.76 1.85
CA SER A 7 -3.81 6.46 1.27
C SER A 7 -4.61 5.65 2.28
N ASN A 8 -5.71 5.06 1.83
CA ASN A 8 -6.56 4.24 2.67
C ASN A 8 -6.39 2.77 2.30
N TYR A 9 -5.27 2.20 2.74
CA TYR A 9 -4.91 0.84 2.40
C TYR A 9 -5.59 -0.18 3.32
N LEU A 10 -6.30 -1.11 2.69
CA LEU A 10 -6.68 -2.40 3.26
C LEU A 10 -5.65 -3.43 2.77
N ALA A 11 -4.98 -4.10 3.67
CA ALA A 11 -3.98 -5.12 3.35
C ALA A 11 -4.46 -6.52 3.76
N ALA A 12 -3.90 -7.55 3.12
CA ALA A 12 -4.02 -8.94 3.56
C ALA A 12 -2.66 -9.62 3.45
N TYR A 13 -2.30 -10.40 4.45
CA TYR A 13 -1.06 -11.17 4.49
C TYR A 13 -1.36 -12.66 4.53
N SER A 14 -0.64 -13.41 3.73
CA SER A 14 -0.79 -14.86 3.63
C SER A 14 0.57 -15.54 3.53
N VAL A 15 0.69 -16.66 4.21
CA VAL A 15 1.84 -17.55 4.15
C VAL A 15 1.36 -18.93 3.71
N ILE A 16 1.94 -19.47 2.66
CA ILE A 16 1.68 -20.84 2.19
C ILE A 16 3.02 -21.53 1.96
N GLN A 17 3.32 -22.53 2.77
CA GLN A 17 4.63 -23.20 2.79
C GLN A 17 5.75 -22.19 3.11
N ASN A 18 6.66 -21.95 2.15
CA ASN A 18 7.78 -21.03 2.31
C ASN A 18 7.54 -19.68 1.62
N ASP A 19 6.40 -19.52 0.96
CA ASP A 19 6.04 -18.30 0.27
C ASP A 19 5.15 -17.43 1.16
N ALA A 20 5.52 -16.17 1.32
CA ALA A 20 4.70 -15.19 1.98
C ALA A 20 4.42 -14.00 1.04
N SER A 21 3.20 -13.48 1.12
CA SER A 21 2.76 -12.36 0.30
C SER A 21 1.89 -11.40 1.07
N ILE A 22 2.07 -10.12 0.80
CA ILE A 22 1.16 -9.07 1.19
C ILE A 22 0.49 -8.49 -0.05
N SER A 23 -0.83 -8.40 -0.03
CA SER A 23 -1.61 -7.68 -1.03
C SER A 23 -2.29 -6.49 -0.36
N TRP A 24 -2.48 -5.39 -1.09
CA TRP A 24 -3.19 -4.23 -0.55
C TRP A 24 -3.97 -3.51 -1.63
N VAL A 25 -5.05 -2.89 -1.20
CA VAL A 25 -5.91 -2.07 -2.05
C VAL A 25 -6.07 -0.69 -1.43
N ASP A 26 -5.96 0.35 -2.24
CA ASP A 26 -6.42 1.68 -1.84
C ASP A 26 -7.94 1.74 -2.08
N ILE A 27 -8.70 1.71 -0.99
CA ILE A 27 -10.17 1.72 -1.05
C ILE A 27 -10.71 2.98 -1.73
N SER A 28 -9.95 4.09 -1.67
CA SER A 28 -10.37 5.37 -2.27
C SER A 28 -10.24 5.39 -3.79
N THR A 29 -9.30 4.63 -4.36
CA THR A 29 -8.98 4.64 -5.80
C THR A 29 -9.23 3.31 -6.51
N GLY A 30 -9.40 2.23 -5.75
CA GLY A 30 -9.47 0.87 -6.28
C GLY A 30 -8.12 0.32 -6.76
N SER A 31 -7.03 1.04 -6.55
CA SER A 31 -5.69 0.58 -6.96
C SER A 31 -5.26 -0.65 -6.15
N PHE A 32 -4.94 -1.74 -6.84
CA PHE A 32 -4.64 -3.03 -6.23
C PHE A 32 -3.19 -3.44 -6.49
N TYR A 33 -2.49 -3.76 -5.43
CA TYR A 33 -1.07 -4.12 -5.45
C TYR A 33 -0.80 -5.39 -4.66
N LEU A 34 0.34 -6.02 -4.94
CA LEU A 34 0.86 -7.15 -4.18
C LEU A 34 2.39 -7.17 -4.21
N SER A 35 2.98 -7.82 -3.23
CA SER A 35 4.43 -8.04 -3.13
C SER A 35 4.70 -9.33 -2.38
N SER A 36 5.76 -10.05 -2.76
CA SER A 36 6.30 -11.13 -1.95
C SER A 36 6.93 -10.53 -0.69
N VAL A 37 6.82 -11.22 0.43
CA VAL A 37 7.41 -10.81 1.70
C VAL A 37 8.48 -11.82 2.10
N GLN A 38 9.70 -11.37 2.32
CA GLN A 38 10.75 -12.23 2.86
C GLN A 38 10.48 -12.52 4.33
N SER A 39 10.91 -13.71 4.79
CA SER A 39 10.79 -14.10 6.20
C SER A 39 11.36 -13.00 7.11
N GLY A 40 10.61 -12.65 8.17
CA GLY A 40 10.99 -11.62 9.14
C GLY A 40 10.87 -10.16 8.65
N LYS A 41 10.41 -9.90 7.41
CA LYS A 41 10.29 -8.54 6.84
C LYS A 41 8.87 -7.96 6.86
N LEU A 42 7.89 -8.69 7.40
CA LEU A 42 6.51 -8.20 7.46
C LEU A 42 6.41 -6.85 8.18
N GLY A 43 7.10 -6.66 9.29
CA GLY A 43 7.09 -5.40 10.04
C GLY A 43 7.58 -4.21 9.22
N SER A 44 8.64 -4.39 8.43
CA SER A 44 9.14 -3.35 7.53
C SER A 44 8.15 -3.01 6.42
N GLU A 45 7.47 -4.01 5.85
CA GLU A 45 6.45 -3.82 4.83
C GLU A 45 5.20 -3.12 5.40
N LEU A 46 4.72 -3.53 6.58
CA LEU A 46 3.61 -2.87 7.25
C LEU A 46 3.94 -1.43 7.62
N ALA A 47 5.15 -1.16 8.12
CA ALA A 47 5.59 0.19 8.43
C ALA A 47 5.73 1.07 7.17
N ARG A 48 6.13 0.48 6.02
CA ARG A 48 6.21 1.14 4.72
C ARG A 48 4.83 1.49 4.15
N LEU A 49 3.93 0.51 4.14
CA LEU A 49 2.59 0.64 3.58
C LEU A 49 1.67 1.44 4.49
N SER A 50 1.87 1.31 5.80
CA SER A 50 1.02 1.92 6.83
C SER A 50 -0.48 1.71 6.56
N PRO A 51 -0.95 0.46 6.35
CA PRO A 51 -2.35 0.21 6.07
C PRO A 51 -3.21 0.60 7.28
N THR A 52 -4.46 0.99 7.03
CA THR A 52 -5.42 1.24 8.11
C THR A 52 -5.90 -0.06 8.74
N GLU A 53 -5.96 -1.11 7.95
CA GLU A 53 -6.46 -2.42 8.36
C GLU A 53 -5.68 -3.53 7.65
N ILE A 54 -5.38 -4.60 8.39
CA ILE A 54 -4.79 -5.83 7.86
C ILE A 54 -5.70 -7.03 8.13
N LEU A 55 -5.92 -7.82 7.09
CA LEU A 55 -6.66 -9.08 7.13
C LEU A 55 -5.68 -10.22 7.35
N LEU A 56 -5.92 -11.02 8.37
CA LEU A 56 -5.09 -12.16 8.76
C LEU A 56 -5.97 -13.40 8.98
N SER A 57 -5.42 -14.60 8.75
CA SER A 57 -6.01 -15.82 9.27
C SER A 57 -5.86 -15.87 10.80
N SER A 58 -6.66 -16.67 11.49
CA SER A 58 -6.60 -16.80 12.95
C SER A 58 -5.18 -17.10 13.45
N GLU A 59 -4.48 -18.01 12.78
CA GLU A 59 -3.10 -18.39 13.12
C GLU A 59 -2.12 -17.20 12.96
N LEU A 60 -2.16 -16.50 11.83
CA LEU A 60 -1.31 -15.33 11.57
C LEU A 60 -1.71 -14.12 12.43
N ALA A 61 -2.98 -14.01 12.82
CA ALA A 61 -3.44 -12.97 13.73
C ALA A 61 -2.86 -13.16 15.14
N GLU A 62 -2.79 -14.39 15.64
CA GLU A 62 -2.15 -14.71 16.92
C GLU A 62 -0.67 -14.32 16.92
N GLU A 63 0.06 -14.61 15.81
CA GLU A 63 1.48 -14.33 15.69
C GLU A 63 1.78 -12.83 15.51
N HIS A 64 0.97 -12.10 14.72
CA HIS A 64 1.33 -10.76 14.26
C HIS A 64 0.47 -9.63 14.83
N ARG A 65 -0.50 -9.90 15.71
CA ARG A 65 -1.38 -8.87 16.31
C ARG A 65 -0.60 -7.79 17.04
N ASN A 66 0.34 -8.17 17.90
CA ASN A 66 1.15 -7.20 18.65
C ASN A 66 1.94 -6.27 17.72
N LEU A 67 2.55 -6.82 16.67
CA LEU A 67 3.27 -6.05 15.66
C LEU A 67 2.36 -5.03 14.95
N ALA A 68 1.15 -5.44 14.58
CA ALA A 68 0.19 -4.56 13.91
C ALA A 68 -0.29 -3.45 14.86
N GLU A 69 -0.59 -3.78 16.12
CA GLU A 69 -1.01 -2.82 17.15
C GLU A 69 0.06 -1.78 17.45
N GLU A 70 1.34 -2.19 17.56
CA GLU A 70 2.47 -1.28 17.72
C GLU A 70 2.60 -0.26 16.56
N LEU A 71 2.20 -0.68 15.37
CA LEU A 71 2.18 0.17 14.17
C LEU A 71 0.87 0.98 14.04
N GLY A 72 -0.10 0.78 14.93
CA GLY A 72 -1.41 1.41 14.90
C GLY A 72 -2.29 0.93 13.74
N ILE A 73 -2.13 -0.34 13.35
CA ILE A 73 -2.88 -1.00 12.28
C ILE A 73 -3.97 -1.86 12.91
N SER A 74 -5.22 -1.69 12.47
CA SER A 74 -6.33 -2.53 12.90
C SER A 74 -6.19 -3.94 12.32
N VAL A 75 -6.37 -4.97 13.14
CA VAL A 75 -6.34 -6.37 12.70
C VAL A 75 -7.75 -6.89 12.57
N THR A 76 -8.11 -7.38 11.40
CA THR A 76 -9.35 -8.13 11.16
C THR A 76 -9.02 -9.58 10.87
N GLU A 77 -9.52 -10.44 11.73
CA GLU A 77 -9.36 -11.88 11.62
C GLU A 77 -10.42 -12.47 10.70
N LEU A 78 -9.98 -13.25 9.73
CA LEU A 78 -10.86 -13.96 8.80
C LEU A 78 -10.67 -15.48 8.93
N GLY A 79 -11.73 -16.21 8.70
CA GLY A 79 -11.67 -17.69 8.64
C GLY A 79 -10.71 -18.18 7.54
N SER A 80 -10.11 -19.34 7.74
CA SER A 80 -9.15 -19.96 6.80
C SER A 80 -9.69 -20.15 5.40
N SER A 81 -11.01 -20.30 5.22
CA SER A 81 -11.66 -20.37 3.91
C SER A 81 -11.50 -19.11 3.07
N SER A 82 -11.34 -17.94 3.70
CA SER A 82 -11.10 -16.69 2.99
C SER A 82 -9.71 -16.66 2.35
N PHE A 83 -8.75 -17.39 2.93
CA PHE A 83 -7.38 -17.54 2.46
C PHE A 83 -7.12 -18.80 1.62
N ASP A 84 -8.16 -19.60 1.35
CA ASP A 84 -8.01 -20.76 0.48
C ASP A 84 -7.69 -20.33 -0.96
N SER A 85 -6.51 -20.76 -1.46
CA SER A 85 -6.00 -20.33 -2.77
C SER A 85 -6.81 -20.87 -3.95
N SER A 86 -7.57 -21.96 -3.78
CA SER A 86 -8.39 -22.54 -4.85
C SER A 86 -9.66 -21.71 -5.04
N SER A 87 -10.38 -21.42 -3.95
CA SER A 87 -11.56 -20.54 -4.01
C SER A 87 -11.18 -19.08 -4.31
N ALA A 88 -9.98 -18.64 -3.90
CA ALA A 88 -9.44 -17.34 -4.26
C ALA A 88 -9.27 -17.16 -5.76
N LYS A 89 -8.81 -18.22 -6.48
CA LYS A 89 -8.73 -18.19 -7.96
C LYS A 89 -10.06 -17.86 -8.60
N GLU A 90 -11.11 -18.51 -8.17
CA GLU A 90 -12.45 -18.27 -8.74
C GLU A 90 -12.99 -16.87 -8.39
N ARG A 91 -12.72 -16.37 -7.19
CA ARG A 91 -13.05 -15.00 -6.80
C ARG A 91 -12.33 -13.95 -7.66
N ILE A 92 -11.04 -14.15 -7.90
CA ILE A 92 -10.22 -13.25 -8.73
C ILE A 92 -10.73 -13.24 -10.17
N LYS A 93 -10.96 -14.43 -10.77
CA LYS A 93 -11.49 -14.57 -12.12
C LYS A 93 -12.82 -13.82 -12.28
N LYS A 94 -13.74 -14.02 -11.35
CA LYS A 94 -15.04 -13.35 -11.35
C LYS A 94 -14.92 -11.83 -11.18
N THR A 95 -14.00 -11.36 -10.33
CA THR A 95 -13.84 -9.93 -10.04
C THR A 95 -13.29 -9.15 -11.24
N PHE A 96 -12.36 -9.77 -11.99
CA PHE A 96 -11.70 -9.11 -13.12
C PHE A 96 -12.26 -9.54 -14.48
N ASP A 97 -13.32 -10.34 -14.48
CA ASP A 97 -13.98 -10.86 -15.71
C ASP A 97 -12.98 -11.52 -16.66
N ILE A 98 -12.25 -12.53 -16.14
CA ILE A 98 -11.20 -13.26 -16.86
C ILE A 98 -11.44 -14.77 -16.78
N GLU A 99 -11.10 -15.49 -17.84
CA GLU A 99 -11.22 -16.96 -17.86
C GLU A 99 -10.10 -17.63 -17.07
N THR A 100 -8.88 -17.10 -17.15
CA THR A 100 -7.71 -17.66 -16.47
C THR A 100 -6.94 -16.58 -15.73
N ILE A 101 -6.32 -16.92 -14.59
CA ILE A 101 -5.47 -16.01 -13.82
C ILE A 101 -4.19 -15.64 -14.59
N ASP A 102 -3.72 -16.51 -15.46
CA ASP A 102 -2.51 -16.30 -16.26
C ASP A 102 -2.59 -15.03 -17.13
N GLY A 103 -3.81 -14.61 -17.48
CA GLY A 103 -4.06 -13.32 -18.15
C GLY A 103 -3.70 -12.09 -17.30
N LEU A 104 -3.55 -12.23 -15.98
CA LEU A 104 -3.09 -11.17 -15.07
C LEU A 104 -1.59 -11.30 -14.74
N GLY A 105 -1.00 -12.47 -15.00
CA GLY A 105 0.38 -12.80 -14.69
C GLY A 105 0.53 -14.11 -13.93
N SER A 106 1.76 -14.54 -13.71
CA SER A 106 2.08 -15.73 -12.91
C SER A 106 2.11 -15.34 -11.42
N PHE A 107 1.29 -15.97 -10.60
CA PHE A 107 1.18 -15.71 -9.16
C PHE A 107 1.46 -16.97 -8.34
N THR A 108 2.14 -16.79 -7.20
CA THR A 108 2.29 -17.86 -6.21
C THR A 108 0.96 -18.13 -5.50
N ARG A 109 0.88 -19.27 -4.80
CA ARG A 109 -0.33 -19.61 -4.02
C ARG A 109 -0.57 -18.60 -2.89
N ALA A 110 0.48 -18.07 -2.27
CA ALA A 110 0.38 -17.06 -1.22
C ALA A 110 -0.14 -15.73 -1.78
N GLU A 111 0.32 -15.31 -2.98
CA GLU A 111 -0.18 -14.11 -3.65
C GLU A 111 -1.66 -14.24 -4.02
N ILE A 112 -2.07 -15.37 -4.55
CA ILE A 112 -3.48 -15.65 -4.86
C ILE A 112 -4.34 -15.63 -3.60
N SER A 113 -3.86 -16.23 -2.52
CA SER A 113 -4.54 -16.28 -1.22
C SER A 113 -4.76 -14.89 -0.64
N SER A 114 -3.71 -14.06 -0.55
CA SER A 114 -3.81 -12.70 0.00
C SER A 114 -4.72 -11.80 -0.84
N MET A 115 -4.64 -11.86 -2.18
CA MET A 115 -5.56 -11.15 -3.06
C MET A 115 -7.02 -11.60 -2.88
N GLY A 116 -7.23 -12.92 -2.79
CA GLY A 116 -8.56 -13.51 -2.62
C GLY A 116 -9.21 -13.13 -1.30
N ALA A 117 -8.43 -13.00 -0.22
CA ALA A 117 -8.91 -12.55 1.07
C ALA A 117 -9.43 -11.10 1.04
N ILE A 118 -8.72 -10.19 0.36
CA ILE A 118 -9.18 -8.80 0.15
C ILE A 118 -10.50 -8.78 -0.62
N ILE A 119 -10.57 -9.50 -1.74
CA ILE A 119 -11.77 -9.53 -2.59
C ILE A 119 -12.97 -10.07 -1.80
N GLU A 120 -12.78 -11.14 -1.03
CA GLU A 120 -13.85 -11.71 -0.21
C GLU A 120 -14.33 -10.74 0.86
N TYR A 121 -13.40 -10.10 1.56
CA TYR A 121 -13.72 -9.12 2.59
C TYR A 121 -14.51 -7.93 2.03
N LEU A 122 -14.06 -7.37 0.93
CA LEU A 122 -14.76 -6.28 0.25
C LEU A 122 -16.16 -6.70 -0.23
N ARG A 123 -16.30 -7.91 -0.76
CA ARG A 123 -17.59 -8.45 -1.20
C ARG A 123 -18.60 -8.54 -0.04
N VAL A 124 -18.15 -9.00 1.12
CA VAL A 124 -18.99 -9.15 2.32
C VAL A 124 -19.33 -7.81 2.95
N THR A 125 -18.34 -6.95 3.14
CA THR A 125 -18.51 -5.67 3.85
C THR A 125 -19.26 -4.63 3.03
N GLN A 126 -19.12 -4.65 1.71
CA GLN A 126 -19.76 -3.69 0.79
C GLN A 126 -21.13 -4.17 0.26
N LYS A 127 -21.70 -5.22 0.86
CA LYS A 127 -23.04 -5.75 0.52
C LYS A 127 -23.24 -5.97 -0.99
N GLY A 128 -22.23 -6.52 -1.66
CA GLY A 128 -22.25 -6.80 -3.09
C GLY A 128 -21.96 -5.61 -4.02
N LYS A 129 -21.75 -4.42 -3.48
CA LYS A 129 -21.23 -3.26 -4.24
C LYS A 129 -19.73 -3.24 -4.11
N SER A 130 -19.02 -4.20 -4.72
CA SER A 130 -17.56 -4.19 -4.73
C SER A 130 -17.04 -2.93 -5.39
N PRO A 131 -16.05 -2.24 -4.79
CA PRO A 131 -15.41 -1.12 -5.46
C PRO A 131 -14.81 -1.62 -6.78
N LEU A 132 -14.77 -0.75 -7.79
CA LEU A 132 -14.06 -1.04 -9.04
C LEU A 132 -12.57 -1.19 -8.72
N LEU A 133 -12.11 -2.43 -8.64
CA LEU A 133 -10.71 -2.75 -8.42
C LEU A 133 -9.95 -2.69 -9.75
N SER A 134 -8.79 -2.05 -9.74
CA SER A 134 -7.85 -2.15 -10.85
C SER A 134 -7.22 -3.55 -10.90
N ARG A 135 -6.72 -3.95 -12.07
CA ARG A 135 -5.94 -5.19 -12.17
C ARG A 135 -4.76 -5.15 -11.20
N PRO A 136 -4.48 -6.25 -10.46
CA PRO A 136 -3.40 -6.27 -9.48
C PRO A 136 -2.04 -6.03 -10.13
N ARG A 137 -1.23 -5.21 -9.49
CA ARG A 137 0.13 -4.88 -9.92
C ARG A 137 1.12 -5.37 -8.88
N ARG A 138 2.10 -6.18 -9.34
CA ARG A 138 3.18 -6.62 -8.45
C ARG A 138 4.19 -5.49 -8.27
N GLU A 139 4.46 -5.11 -7.02
CA GLU A 139 5.62 -4.29 -6.67
C GLU A 139 6.84 -5.21 -6.49
N LEU A 140 7.94 -4.86 -7.13
CA LEU A 140 9.19 -5.62 -7.03
C LEU A 140 9.96 -5.16 -5.79
N ASN A 141 10.36 -6.11 -4.94
CA ASN A 141 11.02 -5.84 -3.65
C ASN A 141 12.33 -5.04 -3.73
N ASN A 142 12.99 -5.04 -4.90
CA ASN A 142 14.30 -4.39 -5.08
C ASN A 142 14.21 -2.97 -5.64
N THR A 143 13.01 -2.42 -5.81
CA THR A 143 12.81 -1.08 -6.38
C THR A 143 12.79 0.03 -5.32
N TYR A 144 12.71 -0.34 -4.05
CA TYR A 144 12.65 0.59 -2.92
C TYR A 144 13.70 0.28 -1.87
N MET A 145 14.18 1.34 -1.22
CA MET A 145 15.08 1.23 -0.07
C MET A 145 14.38 0.50 1.09
N SER A 146 14.97 -0.58 1.55
CA SER A 146 14.49 -1.30 2.73
C SER A 146 14.86 -0.53 3.99
N ILE A 147 13.86 0.05 4.65
CA ILE A 147 14.02 0.79 5.92
C ILE A 147 13.26 0.00 6.98
N ASP A 148 13.97 -0.48 7.99
CA ASP A 148 13.34 -1.21 9.11
C ASP A 148 12.46 -0.28 9.96
N THR A 149 11.60 -0.89 10.77
CA THR A 149 10.60 -0.17 11.57
C THR A 149 11.24 0.81 12.57
N ALA A 150 12.34 0.41 13.23
CA ALA A 150 13.00 1.25 14.21
C ALA A 150 13.68 2.46 13.55
N THR A 151 14.40 2.22 12.45
CA THR A 151 15.03 3.29 11.65
C THR A 151 13.97 4.25 11.10
N ARG A 152 12.86 3.75 10.56
CA ARG A 152 11.76 4.58 10.06
C ARG A 152 11.16 5.47 11.15
N LYS A 153 10.97 4.92 12.33
CA LYS A 153 10.48 5.66 13.51
C LYS A 153 11.47 6.74 13.94
N ASN A 154 12.77 6.40 14.04
CA ASN A 154 13.81 7.34 14.45
C ASN A 154 14.05 8.49 13.45
N LEU A 155 13.86 8.23 12.16
CA LEU A 155 13.94 9.25 11.11
C LEU A 155 12.69 10.14 11.02
N GLU A 156 11.64 9.83 11.77
CA GLU A 156 10.37 10.59 11.77
C GLU A 156 9.86 10.90 10.35
N LEU A 157 9.92 9.93 9.45
CA LEU A 157 9.63 10.17 8.02
C LEU A 157 8.19 10.66 7.78
N THR A 158 7.20 9.96 8.35
CA THR A 158 5.77 10.23 8.14
C THR A 158 5.01 10.50 9.44
N ARG A 159 5.60 10.12 10.58
CA ARG A 159 5.02 10.33 11.94
C ARG A 159 6.09 10.82 12.88
N GLY A 160 5.78 11.84 13.68
CA GLY A 160 6.66 12.36 14.71
C GLY A 160 6.72 11.42 15.93
N LEU A 161 7.89 11.31 16.56
CA LEU A 161 8.10 10.47 17.76
C LEU A 161 7.24 10.90 18.95
N SER A 162 7.15 12.21 19.17
CA SER A 162 6.42 12.78 20.31
C SER A 162 4.92 12.83 20.08
N SER A 163 4.48 13.05 18.84
CA SER A 163 3.05 13.24 18.50
C SER A 163 2.34 11.94 18.11
N GLY A 164 3.08 10.95 17.63
CA GLY A 164 2.53 9.72 17.06
C GLY A 164 1.74 9.92 15.75
N ASN A 165 1.61 11.16 15.29
CA ASN A 165 0.89 11.54 14.09
C ASN A 165 1.80 12.27 13.08
N LYS A 166 1.24 12.88 12.02
CA LYS A 166 2.02 13.57 10.99
C LYS A 166 2.83 14.76 11.52
N ASN A 167 2.39 15.43 12.60
CA ASN A 167 3.05 16.63 13.12
C ASN A 167 4.44 16.30 13.65
N GLY A 168 5.43 17.12 13.28
CA GLY A 168 6.83 16.92 13.64
C GLY A 168 7.60 15.98 12.71
N SER A 169 6.94 15.37 11.73
CA SER A 169 7.60 14.49 10.77
C SER A 169 8.21 15.25 9.59
N LEU A 170 9.16 14.62 8.88
CA LEU A 170 9.69 15.13 7.61
C LEU A 170 8.57 15.46 6.63
N LEU A 171 7.58 14.54 6.49
CA LEU A 171 6.42 14.75 5.64
C LEU A 171 5.67 16.03 6.00
N SER A 172 5.51 16.36 7.29
CA SER A 172 4.79 17.57 7.72
C SER A 172 5.49 18.87 7.30
N VAL A 173 6.81 18.83 7.20
CA VAL A 173 7.63 20.00 6.84
C VAL A 173 7.62 20.25 5.34
N ILE A 174 7.70 19.19 4.53
CA ILE A 174 7.86 19.33 3.07
C ILE A 174 6.54 19.18 2.29
N ASP A 175 5.43 18.87 2.94
CA ASP A 175 4.13 18.73 2.27
C ASP A 175 3.51 20.10 1.95
N HIS A 176 3.85 20.60 0.78
CA HIS A 176 3.23 21.76 0.16
C HIS A 176 2.31 21.38 -1.00
N THR A 177 1.85 20.13 -1.04
CA THR A 177 0.98 19.63 -2.11
C THR A 177 -0.40 20.30 -2.07
N LEU A 178 -0.94 20.58 -3.26
CA LEU A 178 -2.21 21.28 -3.42
C LEU A 178 -3.39 20.31 -3.60
N THR A 179 -3.11 19.09 -4.08
CA THR A 179 -4.12 18.09 -4.36
C THR A 179 -4.00 16.87 -3.45
N SER A 180 -5.10 16.17 -3.22
CA SER A 180 -5.12 14.92 -2.45
C SER A 180 -4.24 13.84 -3.10
N GLY A 181 -4.25 13.73 -4.43
CA GLY A 181 -3.37 12.81 -5.16
C GLY A 181 -1.89 13.13 -4.99
N GLY A 182 -1.54 14.42 -5.03
CA GLY A 182 -0.17 14.89 -4.77
C GLY A 182 0.31 14.55 -3.36
N ALA A 183 -0.54 14.75 -2.34
CA ALA A 183 -0.22 14.42 -0.95
C ALA A 183 0.06 12.92 -0.78
N ARG A 184 -0.80 12.04 -1.30
CA ARG A 184 -0.60 10.59 -1.27
C ARG A 184 0.68 10.17 -2.00
N LEU A 185 0.97 10.77 -3.16
CA LEU A 185 2.18 10.46 -3.91
C LEU A 185 3.44 10.89 -3.16
N LEU A 186 3.43 12.06 -2.53
CA LEU A 186 4.56 12.55 -1.71
C LEU A 186 4.81 11.62 -0.53
N GLU A 187 3.77 11.26 0.22
CA GLU A 187 3.86 10.33 1.33
C GLU A 187 4.42 8.97 0.89
N LYS A 188 3.91 8.41 -0.23
CA LYS A 188 4.42 7.17 -0.81
C LYS A 188 5.91 7.26 -1.15
N ARG A 189 6.36 8.36 -1.75
CA ARG A 189 7.78 8.55 -2.13
C ARG A 189 8.72 8.68 -0.93
N ILE A 190 8.27 9.32 0.14
CA ILE A 190 9.04 9.41 1.40
C ILE A 190 9.09 8.06 2.10
N SER A 191 7.96 7.36 2.14
CA SER A 191 7.86 6.03 2.79
C SER A 191 8.63 4.95 2.05
N ALA A 192 8.80 5.07 0.74
CA ALA A 192 9.43 4.10 -0.13
C ALA A 192 10.38 4.79 -1.14
N PRO A 193 11.55 5.28 -0.69
CA PRO A 193 12.53 5.88 -1.59
C PRO A 193 12.98 4.90 -2.65
N SER A 194 13.01 5.33 -3.91
CA SER A 194 13.45 4.48 -5.02
C SER A 194 14.95 4.16 -4.91
N THR A 195 15.31 2.95 -5.32
CA THR A 195 16.72 2.53 -5.49
C THR A 195 17.14 2.49 -6.96
N ILE A 196 16.22 2.80 -7.87
CA ILE A 196 16.47 2.81 -9.31
C ILE A 196 17.03 4.17 -9.70
N LEU A 197 18.30 4.22 -10.08
CA LEU A 197 19.01 5.45 -10.39
C LEU A 197 18.31 6.28 -11.46
N GLU A 198 17.90 5.66 -12.56
CA GLU A 198 17.19 6.33 -13.66
C GLU A 198 15.90 7.04 -13.20
N GLU A 199 15.15 6.38 -12.30
CA GLU A 199 13.93 6.96 -11.73
C GLU A 199 14.23 8.15 -10.80
N ILE A 200 15.31 8.04 -10.01
CA ILE A 200 15.78 9.11 -9.13
C ILE A 200 16.18 10.33 -9.97
N GLU A 201 17.04 10.13 -10.98
CA GLU A 201 17.50 11.18 -11.86
C GLU A 201 16.35 11.86 -12.62
N LYS A 202 15.41 11.09 -13.13
CA LYS A 202 14.20 11.62 -13.78
C LYS A 202 13.37 12.48 -12.83
N ARG A 203 13.20 12.06 -11.58
CA ARG A 203 12.45 12.84 -10.57
C ARG A 203 13.18 14.14 -10.24
N LEU A 204 14.51 14.09 -10.08
CA LEU A 204 15.34 15.27 -9.81
C LEU A 204 15.30 16.24 -10.99
N ALA A 205 15.42 15.76 -12.22
CA ALA A 205 15.30 16.59 -13.42
C ALA A 205 13.93 17.28 -13.54
N CYS A 206 12.84 16.60 -13.14
CA CYS A 206 11.52 17.24 -13.08
C CYS A 206 11.47 18.38 -12.05
N VAL A 207 12.12 18.20 -10.88
CA VAL A 207 12.18 19.25 -9.85
C VAL A 207 13.00 20.45 -10.37
N ASP A 208 14.17 20.20 -10.95
CA ASP A 208 15.05 21.22 -11.50
C ASP A 208 14.35 22.04 -12.62
N PHE A 209 13.66 21.35 -13.53
CA PHE A 209 12.84 21.98 -14.56
C PHE A 209 11.78 22.95 -13.97
N MET A 210 11.08 22.51 -12.90
CA MET A 210 10.04 23.33 -12.25
C MET A 210 10.62 24.51 -11.45
N ILE A 211 11.86 24.39 -10.95
CA ILE A 211 12.58 25.50 -10.30
C ILE A 211 13.04 26.52 -11.35
N GLY A 212 13.48 26.06 -12.52
CA GLY A 212 13.95 26.91 -13.61
C GLY A 212 12.87 27.76 -14.29
N ASP A 213 11.58 27.39 -14.15
CA ASP A 213 10.46 28.14 -14.75
C ASP A 213 9.40 28.51 -13.69
N GLU A 214 9.61 29.65 -13.05
CA GLU A 214 8.70 30.19 -12.03
C GLU A 214 7.30 30.49 -12.59
N SER A 215 7.20 30.94 -13.85
CA SER A 215 5.93 31.25 -14.51
C SER A 215 5.08 29.98 -14.67
N LEU A 216 5.68 28.92 -15.23
CA LEU A 216 5.03 27.62 -15.38
C LEU A 216 4.64 27.04 -14.02
N SER A 217 5.55 27.10 -13.04
CA SER A 217 5.31 26.61 -11.68
C SER A 217 4.13 27.32 -11.03
N SER A 218 4.04 28.65 -11.16
CA SER A 218 2.95 29.46 -10.62
C SER A 218 1.61 29.16 -11.31
N ASN A 219 1.60 29.06 -12.64
CA ASN A 219 0.42 28.73 -13.41
C ASN A 219 -0.12 27.34 -13.07
N LEU A 220 0.75 26.32 -12.99
CA LEU A 220 0.36 24.97 -12.58
C LEU A 220 -0.21 24.94 -11.16
N LYS A 221 0.39 25.66 -10.21
CA LYS A 221 -0.16 25.77 -8.84
C LYS A 221 -1.54 26.39 -8.84
N SER A 222 -1.77 27.41 -9.68
CA SER A 222 -3.09 28.05 -9.80
C SER A 222 -4.15 27.08 -10.34
N GLU A 223 -3.81 26.30 -11.36
CA GLU A 223 -4.74 25.32 -11.96
C GLU A 223 -5.00 24.14 -10.99
N LEU A 224 -3.98 23.63 -10.31
CA LEU A 224 -4.10 22.53 -9.34
C LEU A 224 -4.97 22.90 -8.10
N ARG A 225 -5.09 24.18 -7.78
CA ARG A 225 -5.99 24.64 -6.70
C ARG A 225 -7.48 24.56 -7.07
N LYS A 226 -7.81 24.40 -8.34
CA LYS A 226 -9.20 24.29 -8.82
C LYS A 226 -9.72 22.85 -8.82
N VAL A 227 -8.83 21.85 -8.60
CA VAL A 227 -9.10 20.42 -8.55
C VAL A 227 -9.35 19.99 -7.10
#